data_653dfcb09a1c93c156be619f4103dc45
#
_entry.id   653dfcb09a1c93c156be619f4103dc45
#
_cell.length_a   1.000
_cell.length_b   1.000
_cell.length_c   1.000
_cell.angle_alpha   90.00
_cell.angle_beta   90.00
_cell.angle_gamma   90.00
#
_symmetry.space_group_name_H-M   'P 1'
#
loop_
_entity.id
_entity.type
_entity.pdbx_description
1 polymer ?
#
loop_
_entity_poly.entity_id
_entity_poly.type
_entity_poly.pdbx_seq_one_letter_code
_entity_poly.pdbx_strand_id
1 'polypeptide(L)'
;MVLKAGKLINIAVPGTIDERAINIKTILNPWERNENHTLCLNSAKAIGCTVVNIGNQDLVEGRPHLVLGLTSQIIKIQLLADLSLRKSPQLVELVEDNNDIEELMGLTPERVLLKWMNFNLKKAGYKKTVTNFSSDLKDGEAYAYLLNVLAPEHCGPATLDAKDPEKRANLVLEHAEKMNCKCYITSKDIVEGSPNLNLAFVAQIFHQRNGLSTDNKKFSFANMMTDDEQFSRDERCFRLWINSLGIATYVNNLFEDVRNGWILLEVLDKISPGSVNWKQTTKPPIKMPFRKVENCNQVIRIAKHLKFSLVNVSGNDIVQGNKKLICAFLWQLLRLNILQLLKNLRSCSQGKEITDSHIMNWANKKVKSTGRNSHMESFKDKNLSSGLFFLELLSAVEPRVVNWNLVTKGESDEEKRLNATYIISVARKLGCSIFLLPEDIVQVNQKMILTLIASIMYWSLQQLGEEPESSPSSTTAATPPSASPAPSTNSEDESSLAGDISSLTIYESSLGGDVSSLTIDDTASDTTISSQLENEDPTIA
;
A
#
# COMPACT_ATOMS: atom_id res chain seq x y z
N MET A 1 11.42 -15.42 13.95
CA MET A 1 11.24 -14.60 12.71
C MET A 1 10.23 -13.46 12.91
N VAL A 2 9.03 -13.71 13.44
CA VAL A 2 7.92 -12.71 13.56
C VAL A 2 8.24 -11.51 14.45
N LEU A 3 8.88 -11.70 15.60
CA LEU A 3 9.34 -10.59 16.45
C LEU A 3 10.28 -9.63 15.70
N LYS A 4 11.14 -10.19 14.83
CA LYS A 4 12.03 -9.36 13.99
C LYS A 4 11.27 -8.62 12.90
N ALA A 5 10.28 -9.25 12.27
CA ALA A 5 9.46 -8.61 11.25
C ALA A 5 8.54 -7.53 11.83
N GLY A 6 7.93 -7.76 13.01
CA GLY A 6 7.15 -6.76 13.73
C GLY A 6 7.98 -5.52 14.11
N LYS A 7 9.23 -5.74 14.58
CA LYS A 7 10.17 -4.64 14.84
C LYS A 7 10.57 -3.89 13.57
N LEU A 8 10.77 -4.59 12.45
CA LEU A 8 11.04 -3.95 11.16
C LEU A 8 9.90 -3.03 10.72
N ILE A 9 8.65 -3.46 10.89
CA ILE A 9 7.47 -2.65 10.57
C ILE A 9 7.43 -1.37 11.43
N ASN A 10 7.71 -1.49 12.74
CA ASN A 10 7.77 -0.33 13.63
C ASN A 10 8.97 0.58 13.37
N ILE A 11 10.08 0.05 12.83
CA ILE A 11 11.21 0.87 12.36
C ILE A 11 10.81 1.64 11.10
N ALA A 12 10.09 1.00 10.17
CA ALA A 12 9.64 1.64 8.94
C ALA A 12 8.57 2.70 9.19
N VAL A 13 7.58 2.39 10.02
CA VAL A 13 6.48 3.28 10.41
C VAL A 13 6.23 3.12 11.90
N PRO A 14 6.78 4.00 12.74
CA PRO A 14 6.64 3.91 14.20
C PRO A 14 5.18 3.84 14.67
N GLY A 15 4.92 3.02 15.69
CA GLY A 15 3.59 2.87 16.28
C GLY A 15 2.58 2.07 15.46
N THR A 16 3.02 1.39 14.38
CA THR A 16 2.13 0.54 13.56
C THR A 16 1.65 -0.69 14.31
N ILE A 17 2.53 -1.32 15.08
CA ILE A 17 2.25 -2.49 15.93
C ILE A 17 2.48 -2.12 17.39
N ASP A 18 1.48 -2.34 18.20
CA ASP A 18 1.66 -2.35 19.64
C ASP A 18 2.36 -3.66 20.06
N GLU A 19 3.58 -3.53 20.58
CA GLU A 19 4.37 -4.70 20.97
C GLU A 19 3.68 -5.54 22.08
N ARG A 20 2.78 -4.93 22.87
CA ARG A 20 1.98 -5.61 23.88
C ARG A 20 0.99 -6.64 23.28
N ALA A 21 0.62 -6.47 22.00
CA ALA A 21 -0.23 -7.42 21.29
C ALA A 21 0.52 -8.66 20.79
N ILE A 22 1.85 -8.65 20.79
CA ILE A 22 2.68 -9.75 20.28
C ILE A 22 2.77 -10.86 21.34
N ASN A 23 2.58 -12.11 20.93
CA ASN A 23 2.84 -13.26 21.77
C ASN A 23 4.37 -13.50 21.88
N ILE A 24 4.95 -13.34 23.08
CA ILE A 24 6.41 -13.34 23.33
C ILE A 24 6.92 -14.52 24.18
N LYS A 25 6.08 -15.53 24.44
CA LYS A 25 6.50 -16.72 25.19
C LYS A 25 7.71 -17.40 24.55
N THR A 26 8.54 -18.03 25.34
CA THR A 26 9.72 -18.79 24.87
C THR A 26 9.33 -19.88 23.86
N ILE A 27 8.22 -20.58 24.13
CA ILE A 27 7.63 -21.57 23.23
C ILE A 27 6.22 -21.13 22.91
N LEU A 28 6.00 -20.75 21.66
CA LEU A 28 4.68 -20.39 21.13
C LEU A 28 3.98 -21.65 20.62
N ASN A 29 2.72 -21.82 20.98
CA ASN A 29 1.87 -22.84 20.36
C ASN A 29 1.54 -22.44 18.90
N PRO A 30 0.99 -23.36 18.07
CA PRO A 30 0.68 -23.07 16.66
C PRO A 30 -0.28 -21.87 16.50
N TRP A 31 -1.26 -21.70 17.37
CA TRP A 31 -2.20 -20.58 17.35
C TRP A 31 -1.51 -19.24 17.61
N GLU A 32 -0.71 -19.16 18.66
CA GLU A 32 0.05 -17.95 19.00
C GLU A 32 1.03 -17.54 17.89
N ARG A 33 1.62 -18.52 17.20
CA ARG A 33 2.45 -18.26 16.02
C ARG A 33 1.64 -17.70 14.87
N ASN A 34 0.49 -18.34 14.57
CA ASN A 34 -0.39 -17.90 13.51
C ASN A 34 -0.91 -16.47 13.75
N GLU A 35 -1.33 -16.17 14.98
CA GLU A 35 -1.74 -14.81 15.38
C GLU A 35 -0.65 -13.77 15.16
N ASN A 36 0.59 -14.08 15.53
CA ASN A 36 1.72 -13.18 15.30
C ASN A 36 2.01 -12.96 13.80
N HIS A 37 1.88 -14.02 12.98
CA HIS A 37 2.04 -13.90 11.52
C HIS A 37 0.90 -13.07 10.90
N THR A 38 -0.33 -13.30 11.33
CA THR A 38 -1.51 -12.53 10.93
C THR A 38 -1.34 -11.05 11.26
N LEU A 39 -0.88 -10.74 12.49
CA LEU A 39 -0.57 -9.37 12.90
C LEU A 39 0.50 -8.74 12.00
N CYS A 40 1.56 -9.48 11.68
CA CYS A 40 2.64 -9.00 10.82
C CYS A 40 2.13 -8.68 9.41
N LEU A 41 1.40 -9.60 8.76
CA LEU A 41 0.89 -9.40 7.39
C LEU A 41 -0.14 -8.27 7.32
N ASN A 42 -1.09 -8.18 8.26
CA ASN A 42 -2.07 -7.11 8.27
C ASN A 42 -1.45 -5.74 8.60
N SER A 43 -0.41 -5.71 9.42
CA SER A 43 0.34 -4.49 9.69
C SER A 43 1.18 -4.06 8.50
N ALA A 44 1.78 -5.01 7.75
CA ALA A 44 2.48 -4.71 6.51
C ALA A 44 1.52 -4.11 5.45
N LYS A 45 0.32 -4.68 5.28
CA LYS A 45 -0.74 -4.06 4.43
C LYS A 45 -1.07 -2.64 4.89
N ALA A 46 -1.18 -2.42 6.19
CA ALA A 46 -1.55 -1.13 6.77
C ALA A 46 -0.47 -0.04 6.61
N ILE A 47 0.78 -0.40 6.30
CA ILE A 47 1.83 0.56 5.95
C ILE A 47 2.03 0.72 4.44
N GLY A 48 1.32 -0.06 3.62
CA GLY A 48 1.34 0.05 2.16
C GLY A 48 2.07 -1.06 1.42
N CYS A 49 2.48 -2.15 2.11
CA CYS A 49 3.03 -3.31 1.40
C CYS A 49 1.95 -4.02 0.59
N THR A 50 2.31 -4.45 -0.60
CA THR A 50 1.50 -5.37 -1.40
C THR A 50 1.69 -6.77 -0.85
N VAL A 51 0.68 -7.29 -0.16
CA VAL A 51 0.67 -8.63 0.44
C VAL A 51 -0.31 -9.48 -0.36
N VAL A 52 0.15 -9.93 -1.54
CA VAL A 52 -0.58 -10.81 -2.44
C VAL A 52 0.18 -12.12 -2.56
N ASN A 53 -0.52 -13.24 -2.55
CA ASN A 53 0.07 -14.58 -2.64
C ASN A 53 1.09 -14.92 -1.53
N ILE A 54 1.00 -14.25 -0.39
CA ILE A 54 1.74 -14.59 0.83
C ILE A 54 0.78 -14.74 2.00
N GLY A 55 0.79 -15.89 2.65
CA GLY A 55 -0.06 -16.22 3.79
C GLY A 55 0.74 -16.53 5.05
N ASN A 56 0.03 -16.84 6.13
CA ASN A 56 0.65 -17.20 7.40
C ASN A 56 1.53 -18.43 7.27
N GLN A 57 1.12 -19.43 6.48
CA GLN A 57 1.86 -20.68 6.28
C GLN A 57 3.21 -20.42 5.61
N ASP A 58 3.28 -19.50 4.64
CA ASP A 58 4.54 -19.14 3.97
C ASP A 58 5.56 -18.54 4.94
N LEU A 59 5.07 -17.77 5.93
CA LEU A 59 5.93 -17.24 7.00
C LEU A 59 6.33 -18.31 8.01
N VAL A 60 5.47 -19.29 8.30
CA VAL A 60 5.78 -20.44 9.16
C VAL A 60 6.85 -21.30 8.52
N GLU A 61 6.71 -21.62 7.24
CA GLU A 61 7.66 -22.41 6.45
C GLU A 61 8.94 -21.64 6.14
N GLY A 62 8.89 -20.30 6.27
CA GLY A 62 10.03 -19.43 5.99
C GLY A 62 10.41 -19.40 4.52
N ARG A 63 9.45 -19.47 3.59
CA ARG A 63 9.69 -19.45 2.13
C ARG A 63 10.54 -18.25 1.73
N PRO A 64 11.81 -18.47 1.30
CA PRO A 64 12.80 -17.39 1.25
C PRO A 64 12.40 -16.23 0.32
N HIS A 65 11.87 -16.54 -0.88
CA HIS A 65 11.51 -15.53 -1.86
C HIS A 65 10.34 -14.63 -1.40
N LEU A 66 9.32 -15.20 -0.71
CA LEU A 66 8.19 -14.43 -0.19
C LEU A 66 8.58 -13.58 1.02
N VAL A 67 9.36 -14.15 1.94
CA VAL A 67 9.88 -13.43 3.11
C VAL A 67 10.80 -12.29 2.67
N LEU A 68 11.69 -12.53 1.70
CA LEU A 68 12.60 -11.51 1.16
C LEU A 68 11.80 -10.42 0.44
N GLY A 69 10.79 -10.79 -0.36
CA GLY A 69 9.93 -9.83 -1.06
C GLY A 69 9.18 -8.91 -0.09
N LEU A 70 8.61 -9.45 0.99
CA LEU A 70 7.96 -8.64 2.03
C LEU A 70 8.95 -7.74 2.77
N THR A 71 10.10 -8.28 3.15
CA THR A 71 11.15 -7.53 3.85
C THR A 71 11.68 -6.38 3.00
N SER A 72 11.91 -6.61 1.70
CA SER A 72 12.36 -5.59 0.76
C SER A 72 11.34 -4.44 0.64
N GLN A 73 10.04 -4.74 0.62
CA GLN A 73 9.00 -3.72 0.59
C GLN A 73 9.00 -2.87 1.88
N ILE A 74 9.15 -3.50 3.06
CA ILE A 74 9.21 -2.77 4.34
C ILE A 74 10.44 -1.85 4.39
N ILE A 75 11.61 -2.35 3.96
CA ILE A 75 12.84 -1.56 3.89
C ILE A 75 12.66 -0.39 2.90
N LYS A 76 12.05 -0.62 1.75
CA LYS A 76 11.76 0.42 0.77
C LYS A 76 10.87 1.53 1.35
N ILE A 77 9.80 1.17 2.07
CA ILE A 77 8.92 2.14 2.75
C ILE A 77 9.73 3.00 3.73
N GLN A 78 10.62 2.39 4.53
CA GLN A 78 11.48 3.12 5.46
C GLN A 78 12.42 4.07 4.74
N LEU A 79 13.15 3.60 3.74
CA LEU A 79 14.16 4.37 3.02
C LEU A 79 13.56 5.56 2.26
N LEU A 80 12.34 5.41 1.76
CA LEU A 80 11.66 6.44 0.99
C LEU A 80 10.73 7.34 1.82
N ALA A 81 10.65 7.10 3.13
CA ALA A 81 9.70 7.79 4.02
C ALA A 81 9.86 9.32 4.02
N ASP A 82 11.08 9.84 3.84
CA ASP A 82 11.37 11.27 3.90
C ASP A 82 11.35 11.96 2.53
N LEU A 83 11.12 11.20 1.46
CA LEU A 83 11.03 11.70 0.09
C LEU A 83 9.63 12.28 -0.21
N SER A 84 9.21 13.22 0.59
CA SER A 84 7.96 13.99 0.40
C SER A 84 8.20 15.45 0.80
N LEU A 85 7.54 16.39 0.14
CA LEU A 85 7.63 17.83 0.48
C LEU A 85 7.24 18.12 1.93
N ARG A 86 6.35 17.33 2.52
CA ARG A 86 5.92 17.48 3.92
C ARG A 86 7.06 17.18 4.90
N LYS A 87 7.89 16.16 4.63
CA LYS A 87 9.00 15.77 5.50
C LYS A 87 10.32 16.41 5.13
N SER A 88 10.53 16.63 3.84
CA SER A 88 11.73 17.26 3.28
C SER A 88 11.33 18.45 2.39
N PRO A 89 10.96 19.59 2.97
CA PRO A 89 10.53 20.77 2.21
C PRO A 89 11.58 21.28 1.22
N GLN A 90 12.87 20.97 1.45
CA GLN A 90 13.99 21.32 0.55
C GLN A 90 13.82 20.73 -0.86
N LEU A 91 13.02 19.65 -1.00
CA LEU A 91 12.70 19.06 -2.31
C LEU A 91 12.04 20.06 -3.28
N VAL A 92 11.55 21.18 -2.78
CA VAL A 92 11.03 22.28 -3.62
C VAL A 92 12.11 22.86 -4.54
N GLU A 93 13.39 22.69 -4.21
CA GLU A 93 14.52 23.11 -5.10
C GLU A 93 14.59 22.31 -6.42
N LEU A 94 13.98 21.12 -6.45
CA LEU A 94 13.93 20.26 -7.63
C LEU A 94 13.03 20.78 -8.75
N VAL A 95 12.29 21.86 -8.52
CA VAL A 95 11.35 22.46 -9.46
C VAL A 95 11.66 23.96 -9.67
N GLU A 96 11.44 24.43 -10.89
CA GLU A 96 11.72 25.81 -11.27
C GLU A 96 10.49 26.69 -11.02
N ASP A 97 9.30 26.22 -11.36
CA ASP A 97 8.04 26.95 -11.28
C ASP A 97 7.05 26.36 -10.27
N ASN A 98 6.08 27.20 -9.83
CA ASN A 98 5.04 26.77 -8.87
C ASN A 98 4.10 25.68 -9.44
N ASN A 99 3.87 25.65 -10.76
CA ASN A 99 3.07 24.59 -11.40
C ASN A 99 3.74 23.22 -11.32
N ASP A 100 5.08 23.20 -11.31
CA ASP A 100 5.86 21.97 -11.19
C ASP A 100 5.84 21.39 -9.77
N ILE A 101 5.44 22.18 -8.76
CA ILE A 101 5.29 21.70 -7.38
C ILE A 101 4.14 20.70 -7.28
N GLU A 102 3.02 20.94 -7.95
CA GLU A 102 1.89 20.00 -8.01
C GLU A 102 2.31 18.71 -8.72
N GLU A 103 3.10 18.82 -9.81
CA GLU A 103 3.67 17.65 -10.47
C GLU A 103 4.59 16.86 -9.53
N LEU A 104 5.48 17.55 -8.78
CA LEU A 104 6.37 16.91 -7.82
C LEU A 104 5.60 16.18 -6.71
N MET A 105 4.52 16.78 -6.22
CA MET A 105 3.64 16.15 -5.23
C MET A 105 2.93 14.90 -5.76
N GLY A 106 2.67 14.83 -7.06
CA GLY A 106 2.07 13.68 -7.73
C GLY A 106 3.05 12.54 -8.01
N LEU A 107 4.37 12.77 -7.87
CA LEU A 107 5.37 11.72 -8.14
C LEU A 107 5.43 10.67 -7.02
N THR A 108 5.73 9.43 -7.43
CA THR A 108 6.09 8.39 -6.44
C THR A 108 7.42 8.74 -5.77
N PRO A 109 7.64 8.30 -4.52
CA PRO A 109 8.91 8.57 -3.84
C PRO A 109 10.15 8.12 -4.63
N GLU A 110 10.05 7.02 -5.40
CA GLU A 110 11.12 6.57 -6.29
C GLU A 110 11.40 7.57 -7.42
N ARG A 111 10.36 8.14 -8.00
CA ARG A 111 10.50 9.16 -9.05
C ARG A 111 11.04 10.47 -8.48
N VAL A 112 10.66 10.82 -7.26
CA VAL A 112 11.25 11.97 -6.54
C VAL A 112 12.75 11.75 -6.33
N LEU A 113 13.15 10.53 -5.93
CA LEU A 113 14.56 10.18 -5.75
C LEU A 113 15.34 10.24 -7.07
N LEU A 114 14.76 9.75 -8.18
CA LEU A 114 15.36 9.89 -9.52
C LEU A 114 15.47 11.36 -9.95
N LYS A 115 14.43 12.18 -9.71
CA LYS A 115 14.44 13.61 -10.02
C LYS A 115 15.53 14.32 -9.22
N TRP A 116 15.68 13.99 -7.93
CA TRP A 116 16.77 14.49 -7.07
C TRP A 116 18.15 14.07 -7.58
N MET A 117 18.33 12.81 -7.95
CA MET A 117 19.58 12.31 -8.49
C MET A 117 19.96 13.07 -9.77
N ASN A 118 19.03 13.18 -10.74
CA ASN A 118 19.27 13.89 -11.99
C ASN A 118 19.52 15.39 -11.79
N PHE A 119 18.89 16.02 -10.80
CA PHE A 119 19.15 17.41 -10.43
C PHE A 119 20.61 17.62 -10.03
N ASN A 120 21.15 16.75 -9.15
CA ASN A 120 22.55 16.83 -8.74
C ASN A 120 23.51 16.41 -9.87
N LEU A 121 23.16 15.43 -10.68
CA LEU A 121 23.92 15.04 -11.86
C LEU A 121 24.02 16.18 -12.90
N LYS A 122 22.96 16.94 -13.10
CA LYS A 122 22.98 18.15 -13.94
C LYS A 122 23.93 19.20 -13.38
N LYS A 123 23.91 19.44 -12.06
CA LYS A 123 24.89 20.33 -11.38
C LYS A 123 26.33 19.84 -11.57
N ALA A 124 26.56 18.52 -11.60
CA ALA A 124 27.87 17.92 -11.83
C ALA A 124 28.33 17.92 -13.30
N GLY A 125 27.49 18.37 -14.25
CA GLY A 125 27.78 18.35 -15.68
C GLY A 125 27.64 16.98 -16.36
N TYR A 126 26.94 16.02 -15.72
CA TYR A 126 26.66 14.73 -16.31
C TYR A 126 25.67 14.85 -17.48
N LYS A 127 26.02 14.26 -18.64
CA LYS A 127 25.28 14.48 -19.90
C LYS A 127 24.11 13.53 -20.11
N LYS A 128 24.11 12.37 -19.42
CA LYS A 128 23.04 11.37 -19.53
C LYS A 128 21.98 11.61 -18.44
N THR A 129 20.78 11.12 -18.66
CA THR A 129 19.71 11.13 -17.65
C THR A 129 19.50 9.72 -17.10
N VAL A 130 19.43 9.58 -15.79
CA VAL A 130 19.11 8.32 -15.12
C VAL A 130 17.60 8.16 -15.06
N THR A 131 17.08 7.10 -15.65
CA THR A 131 15.63 6.81 -15.74
C THR A 131 15.22 5.64 -14.84
N ASN A 132 16.18 4.81 -14.43
CA ASN A 132 15.94 3.63 -13.60
C ASN A 132 17.14 3.34 -12.67
N PHE A 133 16.89 2.56 -11.62
CA PHE A 133 17.92 2.13 -10.66
C PHE A 133 18.61 0.82 -11.08
N SER A 134 18.58 0.46 -12.35
CA SER A 134 19.17 -0.78 -12.88
C SER A 134 20.18 -0.49 -13.98
N SER A 135 19.76 -0.54 -15.24
CA SER A 135 20.64 -0.44 -16.42
C SER A 135 21.47 0.84 -16.45
N ASP A 136 20.90 1.95 -16.00
CA ASP A 136 21.52 3.28 -16.10
C ASP A 136 22.62 3.52 -15.06
N LEU A 137 22.77 2.61 -14.09
CA LEU A 137 23.74 2.71 -13.00
C LEU A 137 24.87 1.67 -13.09
N LYS A 138 24.80 0.73 -14.03
CA LYS A 138 25.73 -0.41 -14.12
C LYS A 138 27.19 -0.01 -14.33
N ASP A 139 27.44 1.07 -15.04
CA ASP A 139 28.78 1.53 -15.32
C ASP A 139 29.41 2.30 -14.14
N GLY A 140 28.64 2.59 -13.08
CA GLY A 140 29.07 3.37 -11.91
C GLY A 140 29.34 4.85 -12.20
N GLU A 141 29.21 5.31 -13.45
CA GLU A 141 29.54 6.67 -13.85
C GLU A 141 28.64 7.70 -13.17
N ALA A 142 27.34 7.47 -13.17
CA ALA A 142 26.36 8.35 -12.50
C ALA A 142 26.67 8.50 -11.00
N TYR A 143 27.07 7.43 -10.32
CA TYR A 143 27.48 7.50 -8.92
C TYR A 143 28.74 8.34 -8.72
N ALA A 144 29.75 8.18 -9.58
CA ALA A 144 30.97 8.95 -9.49
C ALA A 144 30.71 10.46 -9.61
N TYR A 145 29.88 10.89 -10.57
CA TYR A 145 29.44 12.28 -10.70
C TYR A 145 28.61 12.76 -9.50
N LEU A 146 27.68 11.94 -9.02
CA LEU A 146 26.83 12.27 -7.87
C LEU A 146 27.65 12.51 -6.61
N LEU A 147 28.55 11.58 -6.26
CA LEU A 147 29.40 11.70 -5.07
C LEU A 147 30.38 12.87 -5.19
N ASN A 148 30.90 13.12 -6.37
CA ASN A 148 31.82 14.23 -6.60
C ASN A 148 31.16 15.61 -6.37
N VAL A 149 29.87 15.77 -6.75
CA VAL A 149 29.15 17.04 -6.50
C VAL A 149 28.67 17.15 -5.06
N LEU A 150 28.30 16.03 -4.40
CA LEU A 150 27.80 16.03 -3.04
C LEU A 150 28.91 16.12 -1.98
N ALA A 151 30.07 15.51 -2.24
CA ALA A 151 31.18 15.41 -1.30
C ALA A 151 32.54 15.52 -2.03
N PRO A 152 32.87 16.67 -2.63
CA PRO A 152 34.10 16.87 -3.35
C PRO A 152 35.34 16.67 -2.46
N GLU A 153 35.23 16.83 -1.13
CA GLU A 153 36.27 16.61 -0.15
C GLU A 153 36.67 15.13 0.01
N HIS A 154 35.81 14.21 -0.37
CA HIS A 154 36.04 12.76 -0.26
C HIS A 154 36.24 12.09 -1.63
N CYS A 155 35.79 12.73 -2.70
CA CYS A 155 35.77 12.17 -4.04
C CYS A 155 36.74 12.89 -4.95
N GLY A 156 37.71 12.15 -5.47
CA GLY A 156 38.67 12.69 -6.45
C GLY A 156 38.33 12.34 -7.89
N PRO A 157 38.98 12.96 -8.88
CA PRO A 157 38.78 12.70 -10.31
C PRO A 157 39.13 11.25 -10.72
N ALA A 158 39.94 10.54 -9.91
CA ALA A 158 40.33 9.15 -10.16
C ALA A 158 39.14 8.19 -10.35
N THR A 159 37.98 8.49 -9.72
CA THR A 159 36.75 7.70 -9.87
C THR A 159 36.15 7.84 -11.28
N LEU A 160 36.26 9.03 -11.86
CA LEU A 160 35.80 9.32 -13.24
C LEU A 160 36.79 8.76 -14.27
N ASP A 161 38.07 8.73 -13.97
CA ASP A 161 39.14 8.23 -14.86
C ASP A 161 39.16 6.69 -14.95
N ALA A 162 38.56 5.99 -13.97
CA ALA A 162 38.48 4.53 -13.98
C ALA A 162 37.61 4.05 -15.15
N LYS A 163 38.22 3.34 -16.12
CA LYS A 163 37.53 2.81 -17.31
C LYS A 163 36.75 1.53 -17.03
N ASP A 164 37.22 0.75 -16.08
CA ASP A 164 36.60 -0.51 -15.69
C ASP A 164 35.42 -0.25 -14.72
N PRO A 165 34.18 -0.71 -15.08
CA PRO A 165 33.00 -0.50 -14.23
C PRO A 165 33.15 -1.06 -12.82
N GLU A 166 33.78 -2.21 -12.65
CA GLU A 166 33.95 -2.82 -11.33
C GLU A 166 34.92 -2.04 -10.46
N LYS A 167 36.02 -1.58 -11.04
CA LYS A 167 36.97 -0.69 -10.33
C LYS A 167 36.31 0.62 -9.95
N ARG A 168 35.52 1.21 -10.86
CA ARG A 168 34.78 2.44 -10.58
C ARG A 168 33.77 2.23 -9.45
N ALA A 169 33.01 1.12 -9.49
CA ALA A 169 32.07 0.78 -8.43
C ALA A 169 32.75 0.62 -7.06
N ASN A 170 33.91 -0.03 -6.99
CA ASN A 170 34.68 -0.15 -5.75
C ASN A 170 35.11 1.21 -5.21
N LEU A 171 35.61 2.12 -6.06
CA LEU A 171 35.97 3.49 -5.65
C LEU A 171 34.74 4.28 -5.18
N VAL A 172 33.58 4.13 -5.85
CA VAL A 172 32.31 4.74 -5.44
C VAL A 172 31.93 4.30 -4.03
N LEU A 173 32.01 2.99 -3.74
CA LEU A 173 31.70 2.46 -2.41
C LEU A 173 32.67 2.96 -1.34
N GLU A 174 34.00 3.00 -1.63
CA GLU A 174 35.01 3.56 -0.72
C GLU A 174 34.71 5.03 -0.40
N HIS A 175 34.38 5.84 -1.39
CA HIS A 175 34.03 7.24 -1.18
C HIS A 175 32.72 7.42 -0.39
N ALA A 176 31.72 6.58 -0.65
CA ALA A 176 30.47 6.59 0.11
C ALA A 176 30.69 6.23 1.59
N GLU A 177 31.57 5.27 1.88
CA GLU A 177 31.98 4.94 3.26
C GLU A 177 32.68 6.10 3.96
N LYS A 178 33.53 6.83 3.26
CA LYS A 178 34.16 8.06 3.79
C LYS A 178 33.16 9.15 4.15
N MET A 179 32.00 9.17 3.48
CA MET A 179 30.85 10.02 3.80
C MET A 179 29.98 9.47 4.95
N ASN A 180 30.38 8.42 5.65
CA ASN A 180 29.57 7.67 6.60
C ASN A 180 28.29 7.04 6.01
N CYS A 181 28.25 6.86 4.71
CA CYS A 181 27.16 6.14 4.05
C CYS A 181 27.42 4.64 4.19
N LYS A 182 26.56 3.94 4.96
CA LYS A 182 26.69 2.48 5.13
C LYS A 182 26.32 1.77 3.83
N CYS A 183 27.28 1.10 3.22
CA CYS A 183 27.11 0.39 1.97
C CYS A 183 26.63 -1.06 2.23
N TYR A 184 25.37 -1.35 1.92
CA TYR A 184 24.81 -2.70 1.93
C TYR A 184 24.73 -3.29 0.51
N ILE A 185 25.51 -2.73 -0.41
CA ILE A 185 25.62 -3.10 -1.81
C ILE A 185 27.09 -3.39 -2.12
N THR A 186 27.35 -4.33 -3.01
CA THR A 186 28.69 -4.65 -3.50
C THR A 186 28.93 -4.07 -4.89
N SER A 187 30.21 -3.98 -5.32
CA SER A 187 30.54 -3.58 -6.70
C SER A 187 29.87 -4.47 -7.74
N LYS A 188 29.78 -5.76 -7.45
CA LYS A 188 29.08 -6.72 -8.31
C LYS A 188 27.59 -6.41 -8.47
N ASP A 189 26.89 -6.06 -7.39
CA ASP A 189 25.48 -5.68 -7.44
C ASP A 189 25.23 -4.42 -8.27
N ILE A 190 26.18 -3.46 -8.24
CA ILE A 190 26.14 -2.26 -9.07
C ILE A 190 26.27 -2.65 -10.54
N VAL A 191 27.29 -3.44 -10.88
CA VAL A 191 27.59 -3.86 -12.28
C VAL A 191 26.49 -4.77 -12.84
N GLU A 192 25.92 -5.64 -12.02
CA GLU A 192 24.75 -6.44 -12.40
C GLU A 192 23.47 -5.61 -12.53
N GLY A 193 23.43 -4.44 -11.89
CA GLY A 193 22.29 -3.52 -11.93
C GLY A 193 21.12 -3.96 -11.08
N SER A 194 21.37 -4.42 -9.85
CA SER A 194 20.33 -4.80 -8.89
C SER A 194 19.43 -3.61 -8.53
N PRO A 195 18.16 -3.55 -8.98
CA PRO A 195 17.34 -2.34 -8.84
C PRO A 195 17.04 -1.98 -7.39
N ASN A 196 16.75 -2.96 -6.54
CA ASN A 196 16.42 -2.73 -5.14
C ASN A 196 17.64 -2.27 -4.32
N LEU A 197 18.82 -2.84 -4.57
CA LEU A 197 20.02 -2.46 -3.86
C LEU A 197 20.53 -1.10 -4.33
N ASN A 198 20.49 -0.81 -5.62
CA ASN A 198 20.81 0.51 -6.16
C ASN A 198 19.87 1.61 -5.63
N LEU A 199 18.54 1.35 -5.61
CA LEU A 199 17.58 2.27 -5.01
C LEU A 199 17.90 2.54 -3.53
N ALA A 200 18.19 1.48 -2.77
CA ALA A 200 18.54 1.61 -1.35
C ALA A 200 19.80 2.43 -1.16
N PHE A 201 20.82 2.23 -2.00
CA PHE A 201 22.07 2.96 -1.93
C PHE A 201 21.89 4.45 -2.28
N VAL A 202 21.14 4.77 -3.34
CA VAL A 202 20.83 6.16 -3.70
C VAL A 202 20.02 6.85 -2.60
N ALA A 203 19.04 6.14 -1.98
CA ALA A 203 18.27 6.67 -0.87
C ALA A 203 19.16 6.96 0.36
N GLN A 204 20.11 6.09 0.65
CA GLN A 204 21.08 6.32 1.74
C GLN A 204 21.97 7.53 1.47
N ILE A 205 22.44 7.72 0.23
CA ILE A 205 23.20 8.92 -0.16
C ILE A 205 22.35 10.18 0.07
N PHE A 206 21.06 10.14 -0.35
CA PHE A 206 20.11 11.25 -0.11
C PHE A 206 19.98 11.59 1.38
N HIS A 207 19.81 10.58 2.24
CA HIS A 207 19.69 10.80 3.69
C HIS A 207 20.97 11.33 4.32
N GLN A 208 22.11 10.86 3.85
CA GLN A 208 23.38 11.28 4.40
C GLN A 208 23.75 12.69 3.94
N ARG A 209 23.53 13.00 2.65
CA ARG A 209 23.84 14.31 2.08
C ARG A 209 23.02 14.58 0.82
N ASN A 210 21.94 15.33 0.96
CA ASN A 210 21.02 15.59 -0.17
C ASN A 210 21.47 16.76 -1.08
N GLY A 211 22.41 17.61 -0.65
CA GLY A 211 22.92 18.73 -1.46
C GLY A 211 21.89 19.80 -1.80
N LEU A 212 20.74 19.84 -1.08
CA LEU A 212 19.67 20.81 -1.28
C LEU A 212 19.83 21.98 -0.32
N SER A 213 19.56 23.20 -0.79
CA SER A 213 19.62 24.41 0.00
C SER A 213 18.33 24.65 0.80
N THR A 214 18.46 25.34 1.92
CA THR A 214 17.33 25.74 2.80
C THR A 214 16.86 27.16 2.51
N ASP A 215 16.80 27.58 1.26
CA ASP A 215 16.44 28.96 0.91
C ASP A 215 14.96 29.27 1.22
N ASN A 216 14.74 30.21 2.16
CA ASN A 216 13.46 30.45 2.85
C ASN A 216 12.31 30.97 1.97
N LYS A 217 12.55 31.47 0.76
CA LYS A 217 11.50 32.10 -0.07
C LYS A 217 10.51 31.09 -0.71
N LYS A 218 10.99 29.90 -1.11
CA LYS A 218 10.15 28.82 -1.64
C LYS A 218 9.46 28.01 -0.53
N PHE A 219 9.98 28.05 0.69
CA PHE A 219 9.44 27.36 1.87
C PHE A 219 8.05 27.83 2.29
N SER A 220 7.74 29.12 2.13
CA SER A 220 6.45 29.68 2.52
C SER A 220 5.28 29.08 1.74
N PHE A 221 5.50 28.71 0.48
CA PHE A 221 4.48 28.12 -0.35
C PHE A 221 4.19 26.63 0.01
N ALA A 222 5.21 25.87 0.33
CA ALA A 222 5.04 24.48 0.78
C ALA A 222 4.27 24.38 2.11
N ASN A 223 4.43 25.36 3.01
CA ASN A 223 3.69 25.44 4.26
C ASN A 223 2.23 25.89 4.08
N MET A 224 1.90 26.62 3.02
CA MET A 224 0.50 27.00 2.69
C MET A 224 -0.31 25.82 2.14
N MET A 225 0.35 24.75 1.66
CA MET A 225 -0.29 23.53 1.19
C MET A 225 -0.50 22.48 2.29
N THR A 226 -0.49 22.89 3.58
CA THR A 226 -0.87 22.01 4.69
C THR A 226 -2.32 21.63 4.53
N ASP A 227 -2.54 20.45 3.95
CA ASP A 227 -3.85 19.80 3.95
C ASP A 227 -4.35 19.67 5.39
N ASP A 228 -5.65 19.88 5.57
CA ASP A 228 -6.34 19.53 6.81
C ASP A 228 -5.91 18.11 7.23
N GLU A 229 -5.50 17.96 8.46
CA GLU A 229 -4.96 16.71 9.02
C GLU A 229 -5.94 15.54 8.84
N GLN A 230 -7.24 15.82 8.89
CA GLN A 230 -8.30 14.86 8.66
C GLN A 230 -8.30 14.34 7.20
N PHE A 231 -8.12 15.23 6.20
CA PHE A 231 -8.02 14.80 4.79
C PHE A 231 -6.79 13.93 4.54
N SER A 232 -5.68 14.22 5.20
CA SER A 232 -4.47 13.40 5.11
C SER A 232 -4.70 11.99 5.67
N ARG A 233 -5.51 11.83 6.72
CA ARG A 233 -5.87 10.53 7.31
C ARG A 233 -6.88 9.77 6.45
N ASP A 234 -7.91 10.46 5.94
CA ASP A 234 -8.90 9.88 5.03
C ASP A 234 -8.22 9.40 3.73
N GLU A 235 -7.35 10.23 3.13
CA GLU A 235 -6.54 9.86 1.97
C GLU A 235 -5.76 8.57 2.22
N ARG A 236 -5.00 8.53 3.30
CA ARG A 236 -4.21 7.37 3.67
C ARG A 236 -5.08 6.11 3.82
N CYS A 237 -6.21 6.22 4.50
CA CYS A 237 -7.13 5.09 4.70
C CYS A 237 -7.68 4.56 3.37
N PHE A 238 -8.18 5.44 2.51
CA PHE A 238 -8.74 5.04 1.21
C PHE A 238 -7.68 4.47 0.27
N ARG A 239 -6.51 5.08 0.22
CA ARG A 239 -5.38 4.59 -0.61
C ARG A 239 -4.96 3.18 -0.20
N LEU A 240 -4.76 2.94 1.10
CA LEU A 240 -4.38 1.63 1.62
C LEU A 240 -5.49 0.59 1.40
N TRP A 241 -6.74 0.98 1.59
CA TRP A 241 -7.89 0.13 1.31
C TRP A 241 -7.94 -0.26 -0.17
N ILE A 242 -7.85 0.69 -1.10
CA ILE A 242 -7.84 0.42 -2.54
C ILE A 242 -6.71 -0.54 -2.91
N ASN A 243 -5.49 -0.29 -2.43
CA ASN A 243 -4.33 -1.15 -2.68
C ASN A 243 -4.52 -2.57 -2.09
N SER A 244 -5.32 -2.71 -1.03
CA SER A 244 -5.62 -4.02 -0.43
C SER A 244 -6.64 -4.85 -1.22
N LEU A 245 -7.38 -4.25 -2.16
CA LEU A 245 -8.38 -4.95 -2.97
C LEU A 245 -7.76 -5.87 -4.04
N GLY A 246 -6.46 -5.72 -4.32
CA GLY A 246 -5.75 -6.50 -5.35
C GLY A 246 -6.20 -6.12 -6.77
N ILE A 247 -6.47 -4.83 -7.01
CA ILE A 247 -6.64 -4.27 -8.36
C ILE A 247 -5.28 -4.20 -9.07
N ALA A 248 -5.29 -4.09 -10.40
CA ALA A 248 -4.06 -4.11 -11.20
C ALA A 248 -3.21 -2.85 -10.99
N THR A 249 -3.85 -1.70 -10.79
CA THR A 249 -3.17 -0.40 -10.66
C THR A 249 -2.90 -0.07 -9.19
N TYR A 250 -1.62 0.16 -8.84
CA TYR A 250 -1.25 0.60 -7.50
C TYR A 250 -1.43 2.11 -7.34
N VAL A 251 -2.03 2.54 -6.24
CA VAL A 251 -2.31 3.95 -5.90
C VAL A 251 -1.20 4.50 -5.02
N ASN A 252 -0.51 5.53 -5.50
CA ASN A 252 0.54 6.25 -4.75
C ASN A 252 0.03 7.56 -4.17
N ASN A 253 -0.56 8.40 -5.02
CA ASN A 253 -1.22 9.65 -4.65
C ASN A 253 -2.70 9.56 -5.02
N LEU A 254 -3.55 9.36 -4.03
CA LEU A 254 -4.96 9.09 -4.26
C LEU A 254 -5.62 10.16 -5.13
N PHE A 255 -5.44 11.43 -4.79
CA PHE A 255 -6.14 12.52 -5.45
C PHE A 255 -5.69 12.78 -6.89
N GLU A 256 -4.43 12.44 -7.23
CA GLU A 256 -3.93 12.54 -8.60
C GLU A 256 -4.23 11.29 -9.42
N ASP A 257 -4.02 10.11 -8.83
CA ASP A 257 -4.11 8.84 -9.55
C ASP A 257 -5.56 8.50 -9.97
N VAL A 258 -6.56 8.97 -9.20
CA VAL A 258 -7.98 8.70 -9.51
C VAL A 258 -8.56 9.65 -10.57
N ARG A 259 -7.88 10.77 -10.93
CA ARG A 259 -8.40 11.82 -11.82
C ARG A 259 -8.73 11.35 -13.24
N ASN A 260 -8.14 10.27 -13.69
CA ASN A 260 -8.45 9.70 -15.01
C ASN A 260 -9.61 8.69 -14.99
N GLY A 261 -10.18 8.40 -13.83
CA GLY A 261 -11.31 7.49 -13.62
C GLY A 261 -10.95 6.00 -13.67
N TRP A 262 -9.76 5.61 -14.17
CA TRP A 262 -9.39 4.22 -14.39
C TRP A 262 -9.39 3.40 -13.10
N ILE A 263 -8.69 3.88 -12.07
CA ILE A 263 -8.61 3.20 -10.76
C ILE A 263 -10.00 3.03 -10.14
N LEU A 264 -10.84 4.06 -10.23
CA LEU A 264 -12.21 3.99 -9.69
C LEU A 264 -13.06 2.95 -10.43
N LEU A 265 -12.85 2.77 -11.74
CA LEU A 265 -13.50 1.70 -12.50
C LEU A 265 -12.97 0.32 -12.10
N GLU A 266 -11.66 0.14 -11.89
CA GLU A 266 -11.10 -1.12 -11.38
C GLU A 266 -11.69 -1.47 -9.99
N VAL A 267 -11.81 -0.48 -9.10
CA VAL A 267 -12.42 -0.66 -7.77
C VAL A 267 -13.91 -1.03 -7.90
N LEU A 268 -14.66 -0.34 -8.75
CA LEU A 268 -16.08 -0.63 -8.99
C LEU A 268 -16.29 -2.04 -9.55
N ASP A 269 -15.48 -2.45 -10.52
CA ASP A 269 -15.57 -3.80 -11.10
C ASP A 269 -15.17 -4.88 -10.08
N LYS A 270 -14.22 -4.58 -9.18
CA LYS A 270 -13.85 -5.49 -8.09
C LYS A 270 -14.96 -5.65 -7.05
N ILE A 271 -15.67 -4.57 -6.70
CA ILE A 271 -16.77 -4.57 -5.72
C ILE A 271 -18.06 -5.12 -6.35
N SER A 272 -18.35 -4.73 -7.59
CA SER A 272 -19.54 -5.14 -8.34
C SER A 272 -19.13 -5.68 -9.71
N PRO A 273 -18.72 -6.95 -9.81
CA PRO A 273 -18.23 -7.54 -11.05
C PRO A 273 -19.20 -7.40 -12.21
N GLY A 274 -18.67 -6.99 -13.37
CA GLY A 274 -19.47 -6.78 -14.59
C GLY A 274 -20.22 -5.44 -14.65
N SER A 275 -20.06 -4.55 -13.66
CA SER A 275 -20.68 -3.22 -13.69
C SER A 275 -19.99 -2.25 -14.66
N VAL A 276 -18.73 -2.51 -15.02
CA VAL A 276 -17.90 -1.64 -15.86
C VAL A 276 -17.95 -2.08 -17.32
N ASN A 277 -18.24 -1.13 -18.21
CA ASN A 277 -18.13 -1.35 -19.65
C ASN A 277 -16.69 -1.02 -20.12
N TRP A 278 -15.82 -2.01 -20.08
CA TRP A 278 -14.41 -1.86 -20.47
C TRP A 278 -14.20 -1.50 -21.95
N LYS A 279 -15.15 -1.82 -22.83
CA LYS A 279 -15.10 -1.45 -24.27
C LYS A 279 -15.22 0.06 -24.48
N GLN A 280 -15.89 0.77 -23.57
CA GLN A 280 -16.08 2.22 -23.60
C GLN A 280 -15.07 2.97 -22.72
N THR A 281 -14.13 2.28 -22.11
CA THR A 281 -13.18 2.84 -21.17
C THR A 281 -11.83 3.07 -21.84
N THR A 282 -11.23 4.24 -21.62
CA THR A 282 -9.90 4.55 -22.13
C THR A 282 -8.83 4.20 -21.10
N LYS A 283 -7.90 3.29 -21.48
CA LYS A 283 -6.79 2.87 -20.63
C LYS A 283 -5.72 3.97 -20.53
N PRO A 284 -5.11 4.19 -19.34
CA PRO A 284 -3.94 5.07 -19.21
C PRO A 284 -2.73 4.56 -20.03
N PRO A 285 -1.85 5.45 -20.54
CA PRO A 285 -1.83 6.90 -20.33
C PRO A 285 -2.83 7.65 -21.21
N ILE A 286 -3.65 8.53 -20.60
CA ILE A 286 -4.70 9.27 -21.30
C ILE A 286 -4.24 10.69 -21.59
N LYS A 287 -3.96 10.99 -22.86
CA LYS A 287 -3.51 12.31 -23.30
C LYS A 287 -4.64 13.33 -23.46
N MET A 288 -5.83 12.87 -23.87
CA MET A 288 -6.97 13.75 -24.18
C MET A 288 -7.85 14.00 -22.96
N PRO A 289 -8.03 15.25 -22.48
CA PRO A 289 -8.80 15.55 -21.26
C PRO A 289 -10.23 15.01 -21.28
N PHE A 290 -10.94 15.08 -22.42
CA PHE A 290 -12.31 14.59 -22.54
C PHE A 290 -12.44 13.09 -22.28
N ARG A 291 -11.42 12.29 -22.61
CA ARG A 291 -11.40 10.84 -22.32
C ARG A 291 -11.33 10.55 -20.82
N LYS A 292 -10.64 11.41 -20.06
CA LYS A 292 -10.67 11.32 -18.59
C LYS A 292 -12.08 11.58 -18.06
N VAL A 293 -12.76 12.60 -18.62
CA VAL A 293 -14.13 12.94 -18.25
C VAL A 293 -15.11 11.79 -18.61
N GLU A 294 -14.94 11.14 -19.76
CA GLU A 294 -15.75 9.97 -20.14
C GLU A 294 -15.62 8.82 -19.14
N ASN A 295 -14.40 8.45 -18.76
CA ASN A 295 -14.18 7.43 -17.73
C ASN A 295 -14.85 7.83 -16.42
N CYS A 296 -14.64 9.06 -15.94
CA CYS A 296 -15.23 9.54 -14.69
C CYS A 296 -16.77 9.62 -14.77
N ASN A 297 -17.34 9.97 -15.92
CA ASN A 297 -18.78 9.93 -16.13
C ASN A 297 -19.34 8.50 -16.07
N GLN A 298 -18.57 7.50 -16.53
CA GLN A 298 -18.95 6.09 -16.36
C GLN A 298 -18.94 5.72 -14.87
N VAL A 299 -17.91 6.13 -14.11
CA VAL A 299 -17.84 5.96 -12.64
C VAL A 299 -19.11 6.50 -11.98
N ILE A 300 -19.50 7.74 -12.29
CA ILE A 300 -20.70 8.37 -11.71
C ILE A 300 -21.99 7.63 -12.11
N ARG A 301 -22.11 7.16 -13.36
CA ARG A 301 -23.28 6.38 -13.81
C ARG A 301 -23.40 5.07 -13.01
N ILE A 302 -22.32 4.32 -12.88
CA ILE A 302 -22.29 3.07 -12.11
C ILE A 302 -22.68 3.33 -10.65
N ALA A 303 -22.09 4.36 -10.04
CA ALA A 303 -22.37 4.72 -8.66
C ALA A 303 -23.87 5.09 -8.44
N LYS A 304 -24.49 5.78 -9.41
CA LYS A 304 -25.95 6.04 -9.39
C LYS A 304 -26.77 4.74 -9.43
N HIS A 305 -26.39 3.78 -10.26
CA HIS A 305 -27.03 2.45 -10.29
C HIS A 305 -26.87 1.70 -8.96
N LEU A 306 -25.73 1.88 -8.28
CA LEU A 306 -25.45 1.34 -6.95
C LEU A 306 -26.14 2.15 -5.82
N LYS A 307 -27.00 3.11 -6.17
CA LYS A 307 -27.78 3.96 -5.24
C LYS A 307 -26.91 4.84 -4.32
N PHE A 308 -25.76 5.31 -4.80
CA PHE A 308 -24.96 6.27 -4.05
C PHE A 308 -25.68 7.61 -3.99
N SER A 309 -25.56 8.26 -2.82
CA SER A 309 -26.00 9.64 -2.64
C SER A 309 -24.96 10.59 -3.25
N LEU A 310 -25.14 10.92 -4.53
CA LEU A 310 -24.25 11.78 -5.30
C LEU A 310 -24.87 13.17 -5.47
N VAL A 311 -24.91 13.92 -4.37
CA VAL A 311 -25.36 15.32 -4.43
C VAL A 311 -24.19 16.18 -4.93
N ASN A 312 -24.40 16.85 -6.07
CA ASN A 312 -23.43 17.74 -6.70
C ASN A 312 -22.06 17.10 -7.00
N VAL A 313 -22.00 15.81 -7.31
CA VAL A 313 -20.78 15.12 -7.77
C VAL A 313 -20.92 14.78 -9.25
N SER A 314 -20.04 15.33 -10.06
CA SER A 314 -19.91 15.05 -11.49
C SER A 314 -18.60 14.36 -11.82
N GLY A 315 -18.49 13.78 -13.02
CA GLY A 315 -17.21 13.24 -13.48
C GLY A 315 -16.12 14.31 -13.59
N ASN A 316 -16.49 15.55 -13.87
CA ASN A 316 -15.55 16.66 -13.97
C ASN A 316 -14.92 17.02 -12.60
N ASP A 317 -15.66 16.90 -11.49
CA ASP A 317 -15.12 17.14 -10.15
C ASP A 317 -14.00 16.15 -9.80
N ILE A 318 -14.12 14.90 -10.27
CA ILE A 318 -13.07 13.89 -10.11
C ILE A 318 -11.85 14.28 -10.95
N VAL A 319 -12.06 14.68 -12.22
CA VAL A 319 -10.96 15.10 -13.12
C VAL A 319 -10.23 16.33 -12.58
N GLN A 320 -10.94 17.26 -11.95
CA GLN A 320 -10.37 18.45 -11.32
C GLN A 320 -9.67 18.15 -9.98
N GLY A 321 -9.83 16.94 -9.45
CA GLY A 321 -9.20 16.56 -8.18
C GLY A 321 -9.87 17.16 -6.95
N ASN A 322 -11.20 17.39 -6.96
CA ASN A 322 -11.92 17.90 -5.79
C ASN A 322 -11.84 16.92 -4.62
N LYS A 323 -10.90 17.16 -3.71
CA LYS A 323 -10.57 16.27 -2.59
C LYS A 323 -11.80 15.91 -1.75
N LYS A 324 -12.66 16.88 -1.41
CA LYS A 324 -13.86 16.66 -0.59
C LYS A 324 -14.84 15.70 -1.26
N LEU A 325 -15.13 15.92 -2.53
CA LEU A 325 -16.06 15.08 -3.29
C LEU A 325 -15.49 13.69 -3.56
N ILE A 326 -14.18 13.59 -3.84
CA ILE A 326 -13.49 12.30 -4.01
C ILE A 326 -13.55 11.50 -2.70
N CYS A 327 -13.24 12.10 -1.54
CA CYS A 327 -13.34 11.41 -0.25
C CYS A 327 -14.79 11.00 0.08
N ALA A 328 -15.77 11.83 -0.23
CA ALA A 328 -17.18 11.50 -0.02
C ALA A 328 -17.63 10.32 -0.91
N PHE A 329 -17.14 10.27 -2.14
CA PHE A 329 -17.38 9.16 -3.06
C PHE A 329 -16.72 7.85 -2.58
N LEU A 330 -15.44 7.92 -2.23
CA LEU A 330 -14.66 6.76 -1.76
C LEU A 330 -15.21 6.19 -0.44
N TRP A 331 -15.73 7.05 0.43
CA TRP A 331 -16.42 6.60 1.63
C TRP A 331 -17.63 5.72 1.30
N GLN A 332 -18.44 6.11 0.33
CA GLN A 332 -19.60 5.32 -0.08
C GLN A 332 -19.18 4.00 -0.72
N LEU A 333 -18.10 3.98 -1.51
CA LEU A 333 -17.52 2.75 -2.06
C LEU A 333 -17.03 1.80 -0.95
N LEU A 334 -16.26 2.30 0.00
CA LEU A 334 -15.75 1.52 1.13
C LEU A 334 -16.91 0.94 1.95
N ARG A 335 -17.92 1.76 2.26
CA ARG A 335 -19.10 1.32 2.98
C ARG A 335 -19.89 0.24 2.21
N LEU A 336 -20.09 0.42 0.91
CA LEU A 336 -20.73 -0.58 0.07
C LEU A 336 -19.96 -1.91 0.10
N ASN A 337 -18.64 -1.86 -0.08
CA ASN A 337 -17.78 -3.05 -0.04
C ASN A 337 -17.93 -3.82 1.28
N ILE A 338 -17.90 -3.13 2.41
CA ILE A 338 -18.05 -3.74 3.74
C ILE A 338 -19.44 -4.39 3.89
N LEU A 339 -20.51 -3.69 3.50
CA LEU A 339 -21.87 -4.23 3.61
C LEU A 339 -22.10 -5.42 2.69
N GLN A 340 -21.48 -5.44 1.50
CA GLN A 340 -21.52 -6.60 0.60
C GLN A 340 -20.76 -7.79 1.15
N LEU A 341 -19.58 -7.58 1.73
CA LEU A 341 -18.82 -8.64 2.39
C LEU A 341 -19.63 -9.28 3.52
N LEU A 342 -20.27 -8.49 4.37
CA LEU A 342 -21.17 -8.98 5.42
C LEU A 342 -22.39 -9.74 4.85
N LYS A 343 -23.00 -9.23 3.77
CA LYS A 343 -24.15 -9.86 3.13
C LYS A 343 -23.82 -11.22 2.52
N ASN A 344 -22.60 -11.39 2.03
CA ASN A 344 -22.15 -12.64 1.40
C ASN A 344 -21.90 -13.78 2.40
N LEU A 345 -21.87 -13.49 3.70
CA LEU A 345 -21.76 -14.53 4.73
C LEU A 345 -23.07 -15.28 4.89
N ARG A 346 -23.03 -16.61 4.88
CA ARG A 346 -24.21 -17.49 4.97
C ARG A 346 -25.08 -17.22 6.20
N SER A 347 -24.47 -16.86 7.33
CA SER A 347 -25.14 -16.52 8.58
C SER A 347 -26.01 -15.25 8.51
N CYS A 348 -25.75 -14.37 7.54
CA CYS A 348 -26.52 -13.12 7.32
C CYS A 348 -27.51 -13.20 6.16
N SER A 349 -27.57 -14.32 5.42
CA SER A 349 -28.24 -14.43 4.12
C SER A 349 -29.77 -14.65 4.19
N GLN A 350 -30.45 -14.27 5.28
CA GLN A 350 -31.92 -14.26 5.32
C GLN A 350 -32.57 -13.16 4.45
N GLY A 351 -31.86 -12.68 3.41
CA GLY A 351 -32.41 -11.72 2.44
C GLY A 351 -32.61 -10.29 2.94
N LYS A 352 -32.26 -9.97 4.19
CA LYS A 352 -32.37 -8.63 4.74
C LYS A 352 -31.13 -7.80 4.43
N GLU A 353 -31.34 -6.56 4.04
CA GLU A 353 -30.27 -5.58 3.83
C GLU A 353 -29.57 -5.26 5.17
N ILE A 354 -28.24 -5.39 5.23
CA ILE A 354 -27.45 -5.04 6.42
C ILE A 354 -27.29 -3.53 6.45
N THR A 355 -27.66 -2.90 7.55
CA THR A 355 -27.56 -1.46 7.79
C THR A 355 -26.57 -1.15 8.92
N ASP A 356 -26.17 0.12 9.04
CA ASP A 356 -25.33 0.58 10.13
C ASP A 356 -25.94 0.26 11.50
N SER A 357 -27.27 0.35 11.63
CA SER A 357 -28.00 -0.02 12.86
C SER A 357 -27.88 -1.52 13.19
N HIS A 358 -27.86 -2.40 12.19
CA HIS A 358 -27.63 -3.83 12.41
C HIS A 358 -26.22 -4.10 12.96
N ILE A 359 -25.20 -3.41 12.44
CA ILE A 359 -23.82 -3.52 12.92
C ILE A 359 -23.71 -3.03 14.37
N MET A 360 -24.32 -1.89 14.67
CA MET A 360 -24.35 -1.33 16.04
C MET A 360 -25.05 -2.27 17.03
N ASN A 361 -26.24 -2.75 16.67
CA ASN A 361 -27.01 -3.66 17.53
C ASN A 361 -26.28 -4.99 17.74
N TRP A 362 -25.62 -5.53 16.72
CA TRP A 362 -24.78 -6.71 16.83
C TRP A 362 -23.66 -6.50 17.84
N ALA A 363 -22.92 -5.38 17.74
CA ALA A 363 -21.82 -5.06 18.64
C ALA A 363 -22.31 -4.95 20.11
N ASN A 364 -23.37 -4.20 20.34
CA ASN A 364 -23.98 -4.05 21.67
C ASN A 364 -24.44 -5.39 22.25
N LYS A 365 -25.07 -6.23 21.42
CA LYS A 365 -25.52 -7.59 21.82
C LYS A 365 -24.33 -8.47 22.21
N LYS A 366 -23.23 -8.41 21.45
CA LYS A 366 -22.01 -9.19 21.71
C LYS A 366 -21.37 -8.76 23.05
N VAL A 367 -21.19 -7.48 23.29
CA VAL A 367 -20.63 -6.96 24.55
C VAL A 367 -21.54 -7.35 25.72
N LYS A 368 -22.86 -7.17 25.59
CA LYS A 368 -23.81 -7.53 26.64
C LYS A 368 -23.80 -9.03 26.97
N SER A 369 -23.55 -9.91 25.99
CA SER A 369 -23.51 -11.37 26.19
C SER A 369 -22.38 -11.83 27.12
N THR A 370 -21.36 -11.01 27.34
CA THR A 370 -20.25 -11.28 28.27
C THR A 370 -20.47 -10.73 29.68
N GLY A 371 -21.66 -10.21 29.98
CA GLY A 371 -21.99 -9.59 31.27
C GLY A 371 -21.41 -8.19 31.46
N ARG A 372 -20.89 -7.57 30.41
CA ARG A 372 -20.39 -6.21 30.41
C ARG A 372 -21.51 -5.20 30.18
N ASN A 373 -21.36 -4.00 30.75
CA ASN A 373 -22.39 -2.96 30.72
C ASN A 373 -22.12 -1.85 29.70
N SER A 374 -20.98 -1.87 29.02
CA SER A 374 -20.68 -0.86 28.00
C SER A 374 -21.67 -0.95 26.84
N HIS A 375 -22.15 0.20 26.41
CA HIS A 375 -23.14 0.32 25.35
C HIS A 375 -22.78 1.51 24.46
N MET A 376 -22.96 1.34 23.16
CA MET A 376 -22.76 2.37 22.15
C MET A 376 -24.12 2.86 21.68
N GLU A 377 -24.42 4.16 21.89
CA GLU A 377 -25.67 4.78 21.44
C GLU A 377 -25.63 5.13 19.94
N SER A 378 -24.45 5.52 19.48
CA SER A 378 -24.20 5.86 18.08
C SER A 378 -22.72 5.76 17.76
N PHE A 379 -22.36 5.71 16.46
CA PHE A 379 -20.95 5.80 16.04
C PHE A 379 -20.28 7.16 16.31
N LYS A 380 -21.00 8.12 16.88
CA LYS A 380 -20.52 9.43 17.34
C LYS A 380 -20.45 9.54 18.85
N ASP A 381 -20.73 8.47 19.57
CA ASP A 381 -20.75 8.46 21.02
C ASP A 381 -19.35 8.77 21.57
N LYS A 382 -19.24 9.87 22.32
CA LYS A 382 -17.96 10.33 22.89
C LYS A 382 -17.33 9.33 23.86
N ASN A 383 -18.12 8.47 24.48
CA ASN A 383 -17.63 7.43 25.40
C ASN A 383 -16.72 6.41 24.69
N LEU A 384 -16.87 6.27 23.36
CA LEU A 384 -16.02 5.41 22.55
C LEU A 384 -14.54 5.87 22.51
N SER A 385 -14.29 7.15 22.84
CA SER A 385 -12.94 7.72 22.89
C SER A 385 -11.99 7.00 23.86
N SER A 386 -12.51 6.44 24.95
CA SER A 386 -11.71 5.66 25.92
C SER A 386 -11.16 4.36 25.36
N GLY A 387 -11.76 3.84 24.27
CA GLY A 387 -11.43 2.54 23.66
C GLY A 387 -12.00 1.32 24.38
N LEU A 388 -12.55 1.46 25.58
CA LEU A 388 -12.99 0.33 26.40
C LEU A 388 -14.06 -0.52 25.73
N PHE A 389 -15.05 0.11 25.07
CA PHE A 389 -16.09 -0.61 24.33
C PHE A 389 -15.50 -1.56 23.27
N PHE A 390 -14.48 -1.12 22.53
CA PHE A 390 -13.87 -1.94 21.47
C PHE A 390 -13.06 -3.10 22.04
N LEU A 391 -12.38 -2.89 23.18
CA LEU A 391 -11.67 -3.96 23.88
C LEU A 391 -12.64 -5.01 24.44
N GLU A 392 -13.77 -4.57 24.96
CA GLU A 392 -14.84 -5.47 25.40
C GLU A 392 -15.45 -6.24 24.22
N LEU A 393 -15.67 -5.58 23.07
CA LEU A 393 -16.14 -6.23 21.86
C LEU A 393 -15.15 -7.27 21.33
N LEU A 394 -13.85 -6.93 21.27
CA LEU A 394 -12.79 -7.85 20.86
C LEU A 394 -12.71 -9.07 21.80
N SER A 395 -12.82 -8.84 23.12
CA SER A 395 -12.86 -9.92 24.12
C SER A 395 -14.15 -10.74 24.04
N ALA A 396 -15.26 -10.15 23.58
CA ALA A 396 -16.53 -10.87 23.40
C ALA A 396 -16.54 -11.77 22.16
N VAL A 397 -15.77 -11.44 21.12
CA VAL A 397 -15.63 -12.28 19.93
C VAL A 397 -14.54 -13.34 20.07
N GLU A 398 -13.43 -13.02 20.76
CA GLU A 398 -12.35 -13.97 21.09
C GLU A 398 -11.82 -13.66 22.52
N PRO A 399 -12.24 -14.42 23.54
CA PRO A 399 -11.92 -14.10 24.95
C PRO A 399 -10.45 -14.03 25.30
N ARG A 400 -9.58 -14.75 24.56
CA ARG A 400 -8.15 -14.83 24.85
C ARG A 400 -7.33 -13.70 24.26
N VAL A 401 -7.91 -12.88 23.35
CA VAL A 401 -7.14 -11.93 22.54
C VAL A 401 -6.76 -10.66 23.29
N VAL A 402 -7.57 -10.26 24.28
CA VAL A 402 -7.34 -9.06 25.10
C VAL A 402 -6.70 -9.42 26.43
N ASN A 403 -5.52 -8.88 26.69
CA ASN A 403 -4.90 -8.92 28.02
C ASN A 403 -5.33 -7.69 28.83
N TRP A 404 -6.25 -7.90 29.74
CA TRP A 404 -6.84 -6.81 30.55
C TRP A 404 -5.86 -6.11 31.47
N ASN A 405 -4.71 -6.75 31.83
CA ASN A 405 -3.65 -6.10 32.62
C ASN A 405 -2.94 -4.97 31.85
N LEU A 406 -3.12 -4.91 30.54
CA LEU A 406 -2.51 -3.90 29.67
C LEU A 406 -3.49 -2.78 29.31
N VAL A 407 -4.75 -2.93 29.66
CA VAL A 407 -5.82 -1.98 29.37
C VAL A 407 -5.82 -0.85 30.39
N THR A 408 -5.81 0.41 29.91
CA THR A 408 -5.91 1.60 30.75
C THR A 408 -7.36 2.02 30.94
N LYS A 409 -7.64 2.90 31.89
CA LYS A 409 -8.99 3.44 32.10
C LYS A 409 -9.46 4.35 30.96
N GLY A 410 -8.52 4.90 30.17
CA GLY A 410 -8.83 5.81 29.07
C GLY A 410 -9.31 7.19 29.55
N GLU A 411 -8.84 7.66 30.68
CA GLU A 411 -9.19 8.98 31.25
C GLU A 411 -8.39 10.10 30.59
N SER A 412 -7.06 9.92 30.46
CA SER A 412 -6.18 10.88 29.77
C SER A 412 -6.09 10.58 28.27
N ASP A 413 -5.69 11.58 27.48
CA ASP A 413 -5.52 11.40 26.03
C ASP A 413 -4.40 10.41 25.69
N GLU A 414 -3.38 10.32 26.55
CA GLU A 414 -2.33 9.30 26.43
C GLU A 414 -2.86 7.90 26.66
N GLU A 415 -3.67 7.69 27.72
CA GLU A 415 -4.33 6.43 28.00
C GLU A 415 -5.28 6.00 26.89
N LYS A 416 -6.08 6.94 26.34
CA LYS A 416 -6.95 6.69 25.18
C LYS A 416 -6.14 6.24 23.97
N ARG A 417 -5.00 6.91 23.70
CA ARG A 417 -4.11 6.56 22.61
C ARG A 417 -3.46 5.17 22.79
N LEU A 418 -3.05 4.85 24.01
CA LEU A 418 -2.54 3.52 24.36
C LEU A 418 -3.59 2.43 24.11
N ASN A 419 -4.83 2.64 24.54
CA ASN A 419 -5.93 1.71 24.28
C ASN A 419 -6.20 1.60 22.77
N ALA A 420 -6.25 2.72 22.05
CA ALA A 420 -6.51 2.74 20.60
C ALA A 420 -5.45 1.99 19.79
N THR A 421 -4.16 2.18 20.11
CA THR A 421 -3.05 1.46 19.47
C THR A 421 -3.14 -0.04 19.72
N TYR A 422 -3.50 -0.41 20.96
CA TYR A 422 -3.70 -1.80 21.35
C TYR A 422 -4.89 -2.44 20.62
N ILE A 423 -6.05 -1.77 20.55
CA ILE A 423 -7.25 -2.19 19.81
C ILE A 423 -6.90 -2.51 18.35
N ILE A 424 -6.22 -1.60 17.68
CA ILE A 424 -5.83 -1.75 16.26
C ILE A 424 -4.94 -2.98 16.08
N SER A 425 -3.96 -3.16 16.96
CA SER A 425 -3.05 -4.30 16.91
C SER A 425 -3.75 -5.63 17.20
N VAL A 426 -4.64 -5.66 18.18
CA VAL A 426 -5.45 -6.84 18.52
C VAL A 426 -6.40 -7.19 17.37
N ALA A 427 -7.10 -6.21 16.79
CA ALA A 427 -7.99 -6.47 15.66
C ALA A 427 -7.23 -7.00 14.43
N ARG A 428 -6.04 -6.46 14.13
CA ARG A 428 -5.16 -6.99 13.07
C ARG A 428 -4.65 -8.39 13.37
N LYS A 429 -4.35 -8.68 14.62
CA LYS A 429 -3.93 -10.01 15.11
C LYS A 429 -5.01 -11.06 14.88
N LEU A 430 -6.28 -10.71 15.08
CA LEU A 430 -7.43 -11.58 14.78
C LEU A 430 -7.59 -11.83 13.27
N GLY A 431 -7.16 -10.92 12.42
CA GLY A 431 -7.34 -11.03 10.96
C GLY A 431 -8.17 -9.91 10.35
N CYS A 432 -8.58 -8.91 11.14
CA CYS A 432 -9.33 -7.78 10.64
C CYS A 432 -8.46 -6.90 9.72
N SER A 433 -8.91 -6.64 8.50
CA SER A 433 -8.26 -5.71 7.57
C SER A 433 -8.73 -4.29 7.85
N ILE A 434 -7.95 -3.55 8.64
CA ILE A 434 -8.27 -2.19 9.08
C ILE A 434 -7.12 -1.24 8.82
N PHE A 435 -7.44 -0.02 8.42
CA PHE A 435 -6.48 1.01 8.00
C PHE A 435 -6.57 2.30 8.81
N LEU A 436 -7.51 2.39 9.77
CA LEU A 436 -7.67 3.53 10.67
C LEU A 436 -6.43 3.73 11.56
N LEU A 437 -6.28 4.94 12.08
CA LEU A 437 -5.24 5.35 13.00
C LEU A 437 -5.78 5.45 14.44
N PRO A 438 -4.92 5.43 15.47
CA PRO A 438 -5.34 5.63 16.86
C PRO A 438 -6.14 6.90 17.08
N GLU A 439 -5.79 7.98 16.38
CA GLU A 439 -6.47 9.27 16.42
C GLU A 439 -7.94 9.18 15.97
N ASP A 440 -8.26 8.27 15.05
CA ASP A 440 -9.64 8.06 14.59
C ASP A 440 -10.54 7.48 15.69
N ILE A 441 -9.96 6.68 16.60
CA ILE A 441 -10.67 6.16 17.78
C ILE A 441 -10.78 7.25 18.83
N VAL A 442 -9.68 7.91 19.17
CA VAL A 442 -9.63 8.95 20.22
C VAL A 442 -10.55 10.13 19.89
N GLN A 443 -10.60 10.56 18.63
CA GLN A 443 -11.45 11.66 18.14
C GLN A 443 -12.86 11.20 17.73
N VAL A 444 -13.16 9.92 17.86
CA VAL A 444 -14.47 9.33 17.53
C VAL A 444 -14.87 9.60 16.07
N ASN A 445 -13.98 9.25 15.11
CA ASN A 445 -14.28 9.34 13.70
C ASN A 445 -15.34 8.30 13.32
N GLN A 446 -16.59 8.75 13.17
CA GLN A 446 -17.76 7.90 12.91
C GLN A 446 -17.53 6.88 11.77
N LYS A 447 -16.93 7.33 10.67
CA LYS A 447 -16.67 6.49 9.49
C LYS A 447 -15.70 5.37 9.80
N MET A 448 -14.59 5.71 10.47
CA MET A 448 -13.53 4.76 10.80
C MET A 448 -13.98 3.78 11.90
N ILE A 449 -14.77 4.25 12.87
CA ILE A 449 -15.39 3.38 13.89
C ILE A 449 -16.33 2.37 13.27
N LEU A 450 -17.19 2.79 12.32
CA LEU A 450 -18.06 1.87 11.60
C LEU A 450 -17.23 0.79 10.87
N THR A 451 -16.14 1.16 10.19
CA THR A 451 -15.28 0.19 9.50
C THR A 451 -14.62 -0.79 10.46
N LEU A 452 -14.17 -0.32 11.63
CA LEU A 452 -13.59 -1.17 12.66
C LEU A 452 -14.59 -2.22 13.16
N ILE A 453 -15.77 -1.79 13.59
CA ILE A 453 -16.79 -2.68 14.13
C ILE A 453 -17.29 -3.68 13.07
N ALA A 454 -17.50 -3.20 11.84
CA ALA A 454 -17.92 -4.04 10.73
C ALA A 454 -16.86 -5.10 10.36
N SER A 455 -15.56 -4.75 10.45
CA SER A 455 -14.48 -5.71 10.22
C SER A 455 -14.40 -6.76 11.33
N ILE A 456 -14.63 -6.37 12.58
CA ILE A 456 -14.70 -7.32 13.72
C ILE A 456 -15.94 -8.23 13.56
N MET A 457 -17.09 -7.67 13.17
CA MET A 457 -18.30 -8.44 12.89
C MET A 457 -18.06 -9.45 11.77
N TYR A 458 -17.45 -9.03 10.66
CA TYR A 458 -17.13 -9.89 9.53
C TYR A 458 -16.26 -11.08 9.97
N TRP A 459 -15.17 -10.81 10.68
CA TRP A 459 -14.29 -11.85 11.22
C TRP A 459 -15.06 -12.83 12.13
N SER A 460 -15.84 -12.30 13.09
CA SER A 460 -16.61 -13.13 14.03
C SER A 460 -17.62 -14.04 13.34
N LEU A 461 -18.26 -13.55 12.27
CA LEU A 461 -19.25 -14.34 11.52
C LEU A 461 -18.60 -15.38 10.60
N GLN A 462 -17.39 -15.13 10.10
CA GLN A 462 -16.62 -16.14 9.36
C GLN A 462 -16.27 -17.35 10.24
N GLN A 463 -15.85 -17.13 11.48
CA GLN A 463 -15.52 -18.23 12.40
C GLN A 463 -16.72 -19.15 12.70
N LEU A 464 -17.93 -18.59 12.74
CA LEU A 464 -19.16 -19.37 12.97
C LEU A 464 -19.58 -20.21 11.75
N GLY A 465 -19.09 -19.89 10.54
CA GLY A 465 -19.37 -20.64 9.30
C GLY A 465 -18.41 -21.79 9.02
N GLU A 466 -17.31 -21.89 9.76
CA GLU A 466 -16.26 -22.90 9.59
C GLU A 466 -16.34 -24.07 10.61
N GLU A 467 -17.35 -24.12 11.50
CA GLU A 467 -17.53 -25.30 12.34
C GLU A 467 -17.90 -26.51 11.45
N PRO A 468 -17.08 -27.60 11.45
CA PRO A 468 -17.42 -28.82 10.74
C PRO A 468 -18.72 -29.37 11.36
N GLU A 469 -19.70 -29.69 10.51
CA GLU A 469 -20.88 -30.44 10.92
C GLU A 469 -20.43 -31.68 11.70
N SER A 470 -20.60 -31.65 13.02
CA SER A 470 -20.48 -32.83 13.85
C SER A 470 -21.53 -33.83 13.36
N SER A 471 -21.06 -34.92 12.78
CA SER A 471 -21.85 -36.07 12.40
C SER A 471 -22.84 -36.45 13.49
N PRO A 472 -24.12 -36.72 13.16
CA PRO A 472 -25.07 -37.17 14.16
C PRO A 472 -24.64 -38.54 14.68
N SER A 473 -24.45 -38.64 15.99
CA SER A 473 -24.25 -39.90 16.72
C SER A 473 -25.47 -40.79 16.54
N SER A 474 -25.39 -41.80 15.69
CA SER A 474 -26.31 -42.92 15.69
C SER A 474 -25.84 -43.97 16.68
N THR A 475 -26.48 -43.96 17.84
CA THR A 475 -26.49 -45.08 18.79
C THR A 475 -27.36 -46.20 18.23
N THR A 476 -26.81 -47.37 17.88
CA THR A 476 -27.43 -48.67 18.12
C THR A 476 -26.37 -49.76 18.10
N ALA A 477 -26.38 -50.51 19.18
CA ALA A 477 -25.53 -51.67 19.43
C ALA A 477 -25.93 -52.90 18.61
N ALA A 478 -24.93 -53.71 18.17
CA ALA A 478 -24.98 -55.17 18.18
C ALA A 478 -23.62 -55.78 17.83
N THR A 479 -23.17 -56.70 18.64
CA THR A 479 -21.90 -57.44 18.60
C THR A 479 -21.92 -58.68 17.70
N PRO A 480 -20.77 -59.44 17.57
CA PRO A 480 -20.21 -59.92 16.28
C PRO A 480 -20.44 -61.43 16.01
N PRO A 481 -19.86 -62.08 15.00
CA PRO A 481 -18.58 -62.78 15.18
C PRO A 481 -17.61 -62.92 14.01
N SER A 482 -16.34 -63.00 14.37
CA SER A 482 -15.20 -63.84 13.96
C SER A 482 -15.03 -64.37 12.52
N ALA A 483 -13.87 -64.12 11.93
CA ALA A 483 -12.85 -65.10 11.56
C ALA A 483 -11.84 -64.54 10.52
N SER A 484 -10.56 -64.63 10.84
CA SER A 484 -9.40 -64.59 9.91
C SER A 484 -9.28 -65.94 9.18
N PRO A 485 -8.42 -66.14 8.15
CA PRO A 485 -7.03 -65.69 8.05
C PRO A 485 -6.55 -65.31 6.61
N ALA A 486 -5.34 -64.76 6.56
CA ALA A 486 -4.48 -64.58 5.37
C ALA A 486 -4.01 -65.91 4.75
N PRO A 487 -3.32 -65.95 3.54
CA PRO A 487 -2.01 -65.37 3.37
C PRO A 487 -1.63 -64.90 1.92
N SER A 488 -0.57 -64.07 1.89
CA SER A 488 0.59 -63.96 0.98
C SER A 488 0.49 -64.26 -0.51
N THR A 489 1.04 -63.38 -1.38
CA THR A 489 2.37 -63.47 -2.03
C THR A 489 2.57 -62.41 -3.11
N ASN A 490 3.73 -61.77 -3.08
CA ASN A 490 4.64 -61.26 -4.10
C ASN A 490 4.14 -60.97 -5.54
N SER A 491 4.48 -59.80 -6.08
CA SER A 491 5.61 -59.62 -7.00
C SER A 491 5.64 -58.20 -7.59
N GLU A 492 6.83 -57.68 -7.67
CA GLU A 492 7.43 -56.62 -8.45
C GLU A 492 6.70 -56.26 -9.75
N ASP A 493 6.60 -54.91 -10.04
CA ASP A 493 7.14 -54.39 -11.30
C ASP A 493 7.27 -52.85 -11.22
N GLU A 494 8.48 -52.39 -11.49
CA GLU A 494 8.87 -51.05 -11.80
C GLU A 494 8.27 -50.62 -13.15
N SER A 495 7.72 -49.39 -13.25
CA SER A 495 7.91 -48.57 -14.45
C SER A 495 7.60 -47.11 -14.19
N SER A 496 8.66 -46.33 -14.33
CA SER A 496 8.75 -44.91 -14.63
C SER A 496 7.56 -44.26 -15.30
N LEU A 497 7.16 -43.10 -14.79
CA LEU A 497 6.70 -42.01 -15.63
C LEU A 497 7.16 -40.69 -15.00
N ALA A 498 8.22 -40.18 -15.58
CA ALA A 498 8.62 -38.80 -15.51
C ALA A 498 7.53 -37.95 -16.20
N GLY A 499 6.92 -37.04 -15.48
CA GLY A 499 5.97 -36.08 -16.00
C GLY A 499 6.42 -34.67 -15.60
N ASP A 500 6.78 -33.92 -16.59
CA ASP A 500 7.24 -32.55 -16.64
C ASP A 500 6.60 -31.61 -15.63
N ILE A 501 7.44 -30.98 -14.79
CA ILE A 501 7.15 -29.73 -14.13
C ILE A 501 7.93 -28.64 -14.87
N SER A 502 7.34 -28.14 -15.94
CA SER A 502 7.78 -26.90 -16.57
C SER A 502 6.64 -25.89 -16.60
N SER A 503 6.98 -24.67 -16.22
CA SER A 503 6.24 -23.41 -16.37
C SER A 503 5.20 -23.07 -15.31
N LEU A 504 5.66 -22.46 -14.22
CA LEU A 504 4.97 -21.38 -13.55
C LEU A 504 5.83 -20.13 -13.72
N THR A 505 5.57 -19.42 -14.81
CA THR A 505 6.15 -18.12 -15.13
C THR A 505 5.66 -17.11 -14.11
N ILE A 506 6.58 -16.58 -13.33
CA ILE A 506 6.40 -15.43 -12.48
C ILE A 506 6.22 -14.22 -13.40
N TYR A 507 5.04 -13.60 -13.38
CA TYR A 507 4.86 -12.28 -13.99
C TYR A 507 5.59 -11.25 -13.13
N GLU A 508 6.83 -10.96 -13.49
CA GLU A 508 7.46 -9.69 -13.19
C GLU A 508 6.78 -8.64 -14.07
N SER A 509 6.04 -7.73 -13.46
CA SER A 509 5.61 -6.51 -14.14
C SER A 509 6.81 -5.57 -14.27
N SER A 510 7.65 -5.83 -15.26
CA SER A 510 8.63 -4.88 -15.75
C SER A 510 7.91 -3.85 -16.61
N LEU A 511 7.80 -2.62 -16.12
CA LEU A 511 7.57 -1.44 -16.92
C LEU A 511 8.85 -1.13 -17.72
N GLY A 512 9.04 -1.84 -18.83
CA GLY A 512 10.03 -1.55 -19.84
C GLY A 512 9.31 -1.49 -21.18
N GLY A 513 8.97 -0.29 -21.63
CA GLY A 513 8.49 -0.08 -22.99
C GLY A 513 9.69 -0.12 -23.94
N ASP A 514 9.77 -1.19 -24.73
CA ASP A 514 10.65 -1.27 -25.89
C ASP A 514 10.18 -0.29 -26.96
N VAL A 515 11.04 0.68 -27.25
CA VAL A 515 11.00 1.46 -28.49
C VAL A 515 12.09 0.87 -29.38
N SER A 516 11.73 -0.04 -30.24
CA SER A 516 12.61 -0.48 -31.35
C SER A 516 11.92 -0.24 -32.69
N SER A 517 12.59 0.59 -33.45
CA SER A 517 12.69 0.65 -34.93
C SER A 517 11.41 0.75 -35.75
N LEU A 518 11.15 1.97 -36.21
CA LEU A 518 10.59 2.18 -37.55
C LEU A 518 11.60 2.97 -38.40
N THR A 519 12.11 2.28 -39.36
CA THR A 519 12.92 2.79 -40.46
C THR A 519 12.10 3.78 -41.30
N ILE A 520 12.71 4.91 -41.56
CA ILE A 520 12.20 5.95 -42.46
C ILE A 520 12.60 5.55 -43.89
N ASP A 521 11.63 5.42 -44.77
CA ASP A 521 11.85 5.48 -46.22
C ASP A 521 11.53 6.89 -46.71
N ASP A 522 12.57 7.52 -47.28
CA ASP A 522 12.52 8.75 -48.01
C ASP A 522 11.82 8.56 -49.36
N THR A 523 10.78 9.36 -49.65
CA THR A 523 10.53 9.80 -51.03
C THR A 523 9.97 11.22 -51.01
N ALA A 524 10.70 12.08 -51.69
CA ALA A 524 10.43 13.48 -51.94
C ALA A 524 9.21 13.70 -52.85
N SER A 525 8.49 14.80 -52.64
CA SER A 525 8.06 15.67 -53.77
C SER A 525 7.71 17.06 -53.24
N ASP A 526 8.42 18.00 -53.83
CA ASP A 526 8.20 19.45 -53.90
C ASP A 526 6.76 19.84 -54.27
N THR A 527 6.23 20.87 -53.63
CA THR A 527 5.53 21.98 -54.31
C THR A 527 5.44 23.20 -53.40
N THR A 528 6.18 24.19 -53.77
CA THR A 528 6.07 25.62 -53.47
C THR A 528 4.73 26.19 -53.88
N ILE A 529 4.10 27.06 -53.07
CA ILE A 529 3.42 28.30 -53.51
C ILE A 529 3.42 29.32 -52.35
N SER A 530 3.78 30.51 -52.73
CA SER A 530 4.07 31.74 -52.00
C SER A 530 2.86 32.54 -51.54
N SER A 531 3.10 33.32 -50.47
CA SER A 531 2.70 34.72 -50.22
C SER A 531 1.23 35.16 -50.25
N GLN A 532 0.74 35.79 -49.19
CA GLN A 532 0.69 37.25 -49.06
C GLN A 532 0.22 37.68 -47.65
N LEU A 533 0.84 38.75 -47.19
CA LEU A 533 0.51 39.62 -46.07
C LEU A 533 -0.84 40.32 -46.29
N GLU A 534 -1.58 40.62 -45.23
CA GLU A 534 -2.10 41.97 -44.98
C GLU A 534 -2.47 42.15 -43.51
N ASN A 535 -1.98 43.24 -42.95
CA ASN A 535 -2.28 43.86 -41.67
C ASN A 535 -3.71 44.41 -41.66
N GLU A 536 -4.32 44.49 -40.50
CA GLU A 536 -5.02 45.67 -40.01
C GLU A 536 -5.49 45.49 -38.56
N ASP A 537 -4.93 46.26 -37.66
CA ASP A 537 -5.53 46.81 -36.43
C ASP A 537 -6.03 48.23 -36.82
N PRO A 538 -6.97 48.92 -36.15
CA PRO A 538 -7.19 49.01 -34.72
C PRO A 538 -8.63 49.42 -34.24
N THR A 539 -8.83 49.35 -32.91
CA THR A 539 -9.52 50.32 -31.99
C THR A 539 -11.05 50.44 -31.91
N ILE A 540 -11.51 50.41 -30.64
CA ILE A 540 -12.53 51.21 -29.90
C ILE A 540 -14.02 50.81 -30.05
N ALA A 541 -14.57 50.27 -28.99
CA ALA A 541 -15.55 50.82 -28.07
C ALA A 541 -15.75 49.88 -26.87
#